data_5a10b587f63dac2a6f4886b1f38dda35
#
_entry.id   5a10b587f63dac2a6f4886b1f38dda35
#
_cell.length_a   1.000
_cell.length_b   1.000
_cell.length_c   1.000
_cell.angle_alpha   90.00
_cell.angle_beta   90.00
_cell.angle_gamma   90.00
#
_symmetry.space_group_name_H-M   'P 1'
#
loop_
_entity.id
_entity.type
_entity.pdbx_description
1 polymer ?
#
loop_
_entity_poly.entity_id
_entity_poly.type
_entity_poly.pdbx_seq_one_letter_code
_entity_poly.pdbx_strand_id
1 'polypeptide(L)'
;MKALRNPAAVMTLLTLSACSTFDSQQVTSTPTTPKASLDNPASIQAQTFVMRGEVILGHEVRSITPCGSQQQYWLDLPNDRFQQALKLVPSPYSPLYAEVVGHLATGQADGFVADYTARFIVDSINILSAENPKRCDQPVKPTSAFGNEPYWSVAFSDKFLTFQKLGEEKQQLALKSSRIETDRRRYQFDAGSLELNKRSCVDGMSDSLYGWSATLQLGDSTYNGCAMLSNKDATHNWTGVYQATSTQASNFSVSLNIASDHTATTTYSYNDGESDSVERGYWQQLNPNQVQVVMTHHQQQPLLSERIFSREENQITADKEKVGNMVYPIADGGLTLFKSEQSASTTYGTTSPLAIPATAEFNPKVDKALRDYFSANGIDPTGTRYRWLSYDLNGDGHNELLAQLDWCGSGGCTLLIFDNQQQDWRFNSKITLVRTPINVGVNKQSGWQDLVLFVSGGGAIPNQHVLKYNGVKYPLNPSTAPVAGYDEISPIQLFSDGLTPHQQGITL
;
A
#
# COMPACT_ATOMS: atom_id res chain seq x y z
N MET A 1 69.78 27.65 -68.37
CA MET A 1 70.32 26.84 -69.48
C MET A 1 69.65 25.51 -69.49
N LYS A 2 69.06 25.15 -70.62
CA LYS A 2 68.73 23.80 -71.10
C LYS A 2 67.78 22.98 -70.24
N ALA A 3 66.51 22.80 -70.52
CA ALA A 3 65.90 22.20 -71.73
C ALA A 3 65.72 20.67 -71.64
N LEU A 4 64.50 20.28 -71.90
CA LEU A 4 64.01 19.07 -72.60
C LEU A 4 63.76 17.80 -71.66
N ARG A 5 62.68 17.01 -71.73
CA ARG A 5 61.68 16.74 -72.79
C ARG A 5 60.68 15.76 -72.19
N ASN A 6 59.40 15.88 -72.45
CA ASN A 6 58.41 14.82 -72.34
C ASN A 6 58.73 13.65 -73.30
N PRO A 7 58.24 12.43 -73.06
CA PRO A 7 57.02 12.09 -73.75
C PRO A 7 56.01 11.27 -72.93
N ALA A 8 54.81 11.30 -73.44
CA ALA A 8 53.58 10.63 -73.01
C ALA A 8 53.65 9.10 -73.06
N ALA A 9 52.95 8.45 -72.19
CA ALA A 9 52.45 7.10 -72.40
C ALA A 9 51.05 6.98 -71.82
N VAL A 10 50.15 6.62 -72.69
CA VAL A 10 48.75 6.23 -72.48
C VAL A 10 48.70 4.94 -71.73
N MET A 11 47.87 4.83 -70.70
CA MET A 11 47.34 3.51 -70.27
C MET A 11 46.06 3.60 -69.47
N THR A 12 45.00 3.17 -70.08
CA THR A 12 43.83 2.38 -69.69
C THR A 12 43.22 2.62 -68.30
N LEU A 13 42.00 3.15 -68.37
CA LEU A 13 40.99 3.09 -67.28
C LEU A 13 40.64 1.63 -66.92
N LEU A 14 40.84 1.26 -65.68
CA LEU A 14 40.13 0.15 -64.99
C LEU A 14 39.31 0.75 -63.91
N THR A 15 37.99 0.79 -64.13
CA THR A 15 36.97 1.12 -63.10
C THR A 15 36.86 -0.03 -62.16
N LEU A 16 37.36 0.13 -60.95
CA LEU A 16 37.01 -0.70 -59.76
C LEU A 16 35.87 -0.01 -58.99
N SER A 17 34.69 -0.56 -59.17
CA SER A 17 33.53 -0.23 -58.35
C SER A 17 33.75 -0.76 -56.91
N ALA A 18 34.18 0.09 -55.98
CA ALA A 18 34.19 -0.21 -54.57
C ALA A 18 32.77 0.09 -54.04
N CYS A 19 31.98 -0.96 -53.82
CA CYS A 19 30.79 -0.89 -52.94
C CYS A 19 31.27 -0.57 -51.52
N SER A 20 31.16 0.68 -51.11
CA SER A 20 31.20 1.05 -49.71
C SER A 20 29.86 0.68 -49.08
N THR A 21 29.83 -0.47 -48.45
CA THR A 21 28.77 -0.77 -47.44
C THR A 21 28.95 0.24 -46.32
N PHE A 22 28.11 1.26 -46.30
CA PHE A 22 27.88 2.05 -45.09
C PHE A 22 27.19 1.13 -44.09
N ASP A 23 27.97 0.58 -43.19
CA ASP A 23 27.49 -0.02 -41.96
C ASP A 23 26.99 1.14 -41.09
N SER A 24 25.70 1.46 -41.24
CA SER A 24 25.00 2.35 -40.33
C SER A 24 24.81 1.58 -39.02
N GLN A 25 25.84 1.58 -38.17
CA GLN A 25 25.63 1.34 -36.76
C GLN A 25 24.64 2.40 -36.25
N GLN A 26 23.35 2.05 -36.26
CA GLN A 26 22.40 2.72 -35.39
C GLN A 26 22.90 2.51 -33.95
N VAL A 27 23.63 3.50 -33.46
CA VAL A 27 23.81 3.69 -32.03
C VAL A 27 22.40 3.97 -31.49
N THR A 28 21.69 2.93 -31.09
CA THR A 28 20.52 3.07 -30.22
C THR A 28 21.06 3.59 -28.90
N SER A 29 21.13 4.92 -28.79
CA SER A 29 21.27 5.57 -27.49
C SER A 29 20.04 5.19 -26.71
N THR A 30 20.18 4.22 -25.81
CA THR A 30 19.21 3.97 -24.76
C THR A 30 19.01 5.33 -24.07
N PRO A 31 17.78 5.84 -23.98
CA PRO A 31 17.56 7.10 -23.30
C PRO A 31 18.02 6.91 -21.85
N THR A 32 19.14 7.51 -21.49
CA THR A 32 19.60 7.55 -20.09
C THR A 32 18.57 8.34 -19.31
N THR A 33 17.78 7.65 -18.51
CA THR A 33 16.86 8.30 -17.57
C THR A 33 17.67 9.23 -16.68
N PRO A 34 17.32 10.52 -16.57
CA PRO A 34 18.07 11.46 -15.74
C PRO A 34 18.16 10.94 -14.29
N LYS A 35 19.37 10.96 -13.75
CA LYS A 35 19.60 10.56 -12.35
C LYS A 35 18.96 11.59 -11.43
N ALA A 36 18.03 11.17 -10.58
CA ALA A 36 17.43 12.01 -9.56
C ALA A 36 18.46 12.34 -8.47
N SER A 37 18.42 13.56 -7.93
CA SER A 37 19.35 14.05 -6.90
C SER A 37 18.67 15.00 -5.95
N LEU A 38 19.01 14.91 -4.65
CA LEU A 38 18.54 15.85 -3.61
C LEU A 38 19.04 17.29 -3.82
N ASP A 39 20.18 17.47 -4.51
CA ASP A 39 20.70 18.81 -4.87
C ASP A 39 19.89 19.47 -6.00
N ASN A 40 19.13 18.70 -6.76
CA ASN A 40 18.26 19.18 -7.82
C ASN A 40 16.84 18.65 -7.62
N PRO A 41 16.02 19.29 -6.79
CA PRO A 41 14.65 18.86 -6.50
C PRO A 41 13.78 18.67 -7.74
N ALA A 42 14.03 19.41 -8.83
CA ALA A 42 13.29 19.27 -10.09
C ALA A 42 13.55 17.93 -10.79
N SER A 43 14.65 17.24 -10.46
CA SER A 43 14.97 15.90 -10.98
C SER A 43 14.21 14.78 -10.25
N ILE A 44 13.63 15.08 -9.09
CA ILE A 44 12.91 14.09 -8.27
C ILE A 44 11.48 14.00 -8.80
N GLN A 45 11.23 13.00 -9.61
CA GLN A 45 9.90 12.73 -10.18
C GLN A 45 9.52 11.29 -9.85
N ALA A 46 8.53 11.14 -8.98
CA ALA A 46 8.02 9.83 -8.62
C ALA A 46 7.36 9.15 -9.83
N GLN A 47 7.66 7.88 -10.04
CA GLN A 47 6.91 7.07 -10.98
C GLN A 47 5.57 6.70 -10.38
N THR A 48 4.52 6.74 -11.20
CA THR A 48 3.21 6.29 -10.78
C THR A 48 3.17 4.76 -10.66
N PHE A 49 2.48 4.29 -9.65
CA PHE A 49 2.25 2.86 -9.41
C PHE A 49 0.78 2.58 -9.11
N VAL A 50 0.38 1.31 -9.19
CA VAL A 50 -0.97 0.88 -8.88
C VAL A 50 -1.09 0.59 -7.40
N MET A 51 -2.00 1.26 -6.72
CA MET A 51 -2.41 0.91 -5.36
C MET A 51 -3.80 0.26 -5.40
N ARG A 52 -3.89 -0.94 -4.83
CA ARG A 52 -5.14 -1.67 -4.60
C ARG A 52 -5.49 -1.55 -3.13
N GLY A 53 -6.74 -1.27 -2.81
CA GLY A 53 -7.09 -1.12 -1.40
C GLY A 53 -8.56 -0.86 -1.15
N GLU A 54 -8.87 -0.77 0.12
CA GLU A 54 -10.15 -0.26 0.61
C GLU A 54 -10.10 1.26 0.71
N VAL A 55 -11.12 1.92 0.20
CA VAL A 55 -11.24 3.37 0.20
C VAL A 55 -12.44 3.80 1.02
N ILE A 56 -12.23 4.75 1.91
CA ILE A 56 -13.29 5.44 2.67
C ILE A 56 -13.36 6.88 2.18
N LEU A 57 -14.55 7.31 1.74
CA LEU A 57 -14.81 8.66 1.27
C LEU A 57 -15.87 9.33 2.14
N GLY A 58 -15.53 10.49 2.68
CA GLY A 58 -16.42 11.32 3.47
C GLY A 58 -16.00 12.78 3.44
N HIS A 59 -16.61 13.59 4.27
CA HIS A 59 -16.30 15.03 4.34
C HIS A 59 -14.89 15.27 4.94
N GLU A 60 -14.57 14.54 6.01
CA GLU A 60 -13.32 14.70 6.78
C GLU A 60 -12.34 13.53 6.57
N VAL A 61 -12.77 12.47 5.89
CA VAL A 61 -11.96 11.28 5.65
C VAL A 61 -11.93 10.98 4.17
N ARG A 62 -10.72 10.87 3.65
CA ARG A 62 -10.42 10.39 2.31
C ARG A 62 -9.21 9.49 2.40
N SER A 63 -9.42 8.21 2.65
CA SER A 63 -8.31 7.30 2.89
C SER A 63 -8.33 6.12 1.95
N ILE A 64 -7.14 5.60 1.66
CA ILE A 64 -6.94 4.29 1.06
C ILE A 64 -6.07 3.43 1.99
N THR A 65 -6.55 2.23 2.27
CA THR A 65 -5.81 1.19 2.99
C THR A 65 -5.37 0.15 1.97
N PRO A 66 -4.06 0.01 1.68
CA PRO A 66 -3.58 -0.97 0.70
C PRO A 66 -3.98 -2.38 1.07
N CYS A 67 -4.26 -3.22 0.09
CA CYS A 67 -4.62 -4.62 0.29
C CYS A 67 -3.56 -5.37 1.11
N GLY A 68 -3.97 -6.04 2.19
CA GLY A 68 -3.08 -6.77 3.08
C GLY A 68 -2.27 -5.89 4.04
N SER A 69 -2.58 -4.60 4.11
CA SER A 69 -1.94 -3.64 5.01
C SER A 69 -2.94 -3.02 5.96
N GLN A 70 -2.42 -2.40 7.01
CA GLN A 70 -3.18 -1.54 7.92
C GLN A 70 -2.77 -0.08 7.79
N GLN A 71 -1.75 0.18 6.99
CA GLN A 71 -1.31 1.54 6.69
C GLN A 71 -2.41 2.28 5.92
N GLN A 72 -2.70 3.50 6.35
CA GLN A 72 -3.62 4.39 5.64
C GLN A 72 -2.86 5.55 5.02
N TYR A 73 -3.23 5.86 3.80
CA TYR A 73 -2.77 7.05 3.08
C TYR A 73 -3.96 7.97 2.82
N TRP A 74 -3.74 9.28 2.91
CA TRP A 74 -4.74 10.23 2.44
C TRP A 74 -4.91 10.08 0.93
N LEU A 75 -6.14 9.85 0.46
CA LEU A 75 -6.43 9.71 -0.95
C LEU A 75 -6.76 11.07 -1.58
N ASP A 76 -5.84 11.59 -2.37
CA ASP A 76 -5.98 12.87 -3.03
C ASP A 76 -6.55 12.67 -4.45
N LEU A 77 -7.87 12.71 -4.55
CA LEU A 77 -8.60 12.60 -5.81
C LEU A 77 -8.88 13.98 -6.38
N PRO A 78 -8.72 14.19 -7.71
CA PRO A 78 -9.26 15.36 -8.39
C PRO A 78 -10.75 15.54 -8.08
N ASN A 79 -11.19 16.79 -7.92
CA ASN A 79 -12.54 17.08 -7.39
C ASN A 79 -13.67 16.46 -8.25
N ASP A 80 -13.52 16.46 -9.58
CA ASP A 80 -14.49 15.85 -10.49
C ASP A 80 -14.61 14.33 -10.27
N ARG A 81 -13.49 13.66 -10.00
CA ARG A 81 -13.41 12.22 -9.69
C ARG A 81 -13.96 11.92 -8.31
N PHE A 82 -13.67 12.77 -7.35
CA PHE A 82 -14.22 12.66 -6.00
C PHE A 82 -15.73 12.74 -5.99
N GLN A 83 -16.33 13.69 -6.73
CA GLN A 83 -17.77 13.82 -6.85
C GLN A 83 -18.42 12.61 -7.56
N GLN A 84 -17.73 12.01 -8.52
CA GLN A 84 -18.18 10.76 -9.16
C GLN A 84 -18.11 9.58 -8.19
N ALA A 85 -17.01 9.47 -7.44
CA ALA A 85 -16.80 8.41 -6.45
C ALA A 85 -17.82 8.45 -5.30
N LEU A 86 -18.19 9.65 -4.84
CA LEU A 86 -19.21 9.83 -3.79
C LEU A 86 -20.58 9.27 -4.18
N LYS A 87 -20.91 9.24 -5.47
CA LYS A 87 -22.19 8.69 -5.95
C LYS A 87 -22.25 7.17 -5.85
N LEU A 88 -21.10 6.50 -5.74
CA LEU A 88 -21.02 5.05 -5.56
C LEU A 88 -21.14 4.65 -4.08
N VAL A 89 -20.92 5.57 -3.14
CA VAL A 89 -20.97 5.27 -1.71
C VAL A 89 -22.41 5.02 -1.28
N PRO A 90 -22.78 3.78 -0.88
CA PRO A 90 -24.18 3.45 -0.58
C PRO A 90 -24.71 4.16 0.67
N SER A 91 -23.84 4.39 1.65
CA SER A 91 -24.13 5.17 2.85
C SER A 91 -22.85 5.87 3.32
N PRO A 92 -22.94 6.96 4.10
CA PRO A 92 -21.78 7.71 4.55
C PRO A 92 -20.70 6.80 5.15
N TYR A 93 -19.45 6.97 4.69
CA TYR A 93 -18.28 6.21 5.13
C TYR A 93 -18.30 4.70 4.82
N SER A 94 -19.21 4.21 3.97
CA SER A 94 -19.16 2.82 3.50
C SER A 94 -17.90 2.60 2.67
N PRO A 95 -17.19 1.48 2.88
CA PRO A 95 -15.99 1.18 2.13
C PRO A 95 -16.28 0.88 0.66
N LEU A 96 -15.37 1.32 -0.19
CA LEU A 96 -15.29 0.95 -1.60
C LEU A 96 -14.00 0.16 -1.83
N TYR A 97 -14.01 -0.81 -2.74
CA TYR A 97 -12.79 -1.33 -3.31
C TYR A 97 -12.25 -0.37 -4.36
N ALA A 98 -10.95 -0.14 -4.35
CA ALA A 98 -10.27 0.72 -5.32
C ALA A 98 -9.02 0.07 -5.92
N GLU A 99 -8.80 0.38 -7.19
CA GLU A 99 -7.50 0.29 -7.86
C GLU A 99 -7.23 1.66 -8.46
N VAL A 100 -6.23 2.33 -7.93
CA VAL A 100 -5.86 3.70 -8.34
C VAL A 100 -4.40 3.73 -8.76
N VAL A 101 -4.09 4.57 -9.72
CA VAL A 101 -2.72 4.81 -10.21
C VAL A 101 -2.31 6.21 -9.78
N GLY A 102 -1.15 6.34 -9.18
CA GLY A 102 -0.65 7.61 -8.67
C GLY A 102 0.72 7.47 -8.03
N HIS A 103 1.06 8.43 -7.19
CA HIS A 103 2.32 8.46 -6.46
C HIS A 103 2.10 9.00 -5.04
N LEU A 104 3.08 8.76 -4.17
CA LEU A 104 3.05 9.28 -2.81
C LEU A 104 3.67 10.68 -2.74
N ALA A 105 3.14 11.49 -1.86
CA ALA A 105 3.66 12.80 -1.50
C ALA A 105 3.60 12.98 0.01
N THR A 106 4.48 13.81 0.55
CA THR A 106 4.48 14.16 1.97
C THR A 106 3.11 14.71 2.39
N GLY A 107 2.64 14.37 3.58
CA GLY A 107 1.46 14.94 4.19
C GLY A 107 1.59 16.46 4.40
N GLN A 108 0.47 17.10 4.68
CA GLN A 108 0.47 18.49 5.14
C GLN A 108 0.62 18.51 6.67
N ALA A 109 1.20 19.59 7.20
CA ALA A 109 1.45 19.71 8.63
C ALA A 109 0.18 19.97 9.44
N ASP A 110 -0.93 20.32 8.77
CA ASP A 110 -2.20 20.70 9.39
C ASP A 110 -3.41 20.13 8.62
N GLY A 111 -4.59 20.20 9.23
CA GLY A 111 -5.84 19.70 8.69
C GLY A 111 -5.96 18.18 8.73
N PHE A 112 -6.97 17.64 8.06
CA PHE A 112 -7.28 16.20 8.06
C PHE A 112 -6.17 15.30 7.46
N VAL A 113 -5.27 15.89 6.70
CA VAL A 113 -4.15 15.19 6.05
C VAL A 113 -3.02 14.90 7.03
N ALA A 114 -2.89 15.70 8.09
CA ALA A 114 -1.82 15.60 9.08
C ALA A 114 -1.79 14.24 9.81
N ASP A 115 -2.93 13.56 9.88
CA ASP A 115 -3.07 12.25 10.53
C ASP A 115 -2.50 11.08 9.70
N TYR A 116 -2.07 11.35 8.46
CA TYR A 116 -1.61 10.32 7.52
C TYR A 116 -0.12 10.43 7.27
N THR A 117 0.54 9.28 7.19
CA THR A 117 1.98 9.19 6.89
C THR A 117 2.34 9.83 5.55
N ALA A 118 1.45 9.72 4.57
CA ALA A 118 1.60 10.32 3.25
C ALA A 118 0.24 10.53 2.57
N ARG A 119 0.24 11.32 1.50
CA ARG A 119 -0.85 11.47 0.56
C ARG A 119 -0.60 10.59 -0.64
N PHE A 120 -1.61 9.87 -1.11
CA PHE A 120 -1.59 9.21 -2.42
C PHE A 120 -2.27 10.12 -3.43
N ILE A 121 -1.48 10.77 -4.27
CA ILE A 121 -1.96 11.66 -5.34
C ILE A 121 -2.42 10.80 -6.51
N VAL A 122 -3.71 10.82 -6.78
CA VAL A 122 -4.32 9.98 -7.81
C VAL A 122 -4.20 10.64 -9.19
N ASP A 123 -3.47 9.98 -10.08
CA ASP A 123 -3.38 10.34 -11.50
C ASP A 123 -4.54 9.74 -12.31
N SER A 124 -4.92 8.51 -12.01
CA SER A 124 -6.06 7.85 -12.64
C SER A 124 -6.68 6.77 -11.76
N ILE A 125 -7.98 6.55 -11.99
CA ILE A 125 -8.73 5.44 -11.42
C ILE A 125 -8.62 4.28 -12.41
N ASN A 126 -8.36 3.06 -11.93
CA ASN A 126 -8.54 1.84 -12.70
C ASN A 126 -9.97 1.32 -12.48
N ILE A 127 -10.36 1.15 -11.20
CA ILE A 127 -11.73 0.86 -10.78
C ILE A 127 -12.00 1.41 -9.38
N LEU A 128 -13.23 1.87 -9.15
CA LEU A 128 -13.86 2.04 -7.84
C LEU A 128 -15.16 1.23 -7.84
N SER A 129 -15.39 0.42 -6.80
CA SER A 129 -16.55 -0.47 -6.74
C SER A 129 -17.13 -0.59 -5.34
N ALA A 130 -18.45 -0.45 -5.25
CA ALA A 130 -19.20 -0.69 -4.02
C ALA A 130 -19.64 -2.16 -3.85
N GLU A 131 -19.61 -2.96 -4.92
CA GLU A 131 -20.22 -4.30 -4.92
C GLU A 131 -19.44 -5.35 -4.15
N ASN A 132 -18.11 -5.25 -4.11
CA ASN A 132 -17.27 -6.26 -3.46
C ASN A 132 -16.07 -5.62 -2.77
N PRO A 133 -16.20 -5.18 -1.53
CA PRO A 133 -15.08 -4.64 -0.76
C PRO A 133 -13.96 -5.68 -0.50
N LYS A 134 -14.25 -6.99 -0.59
CA LYS A 134 -13.25 -8.07 -0.40
C LYS A 134 -12.44 -8.40 -1.66
N ARG A 135 -12.41 -7.55 -2.67
CA ARG A 135 -11.57 -7.77 -3.88
C ARG A 135 -10.06 -7.84 -3.60
N CYS A 136 -9.63 -7.40 -2.44
CA CYS A 136 -8.25 -7.56 -1.99
C CYS A 136 -7.77 -9.02 -1.96
N ASP A 137 -8.67 -9.96 -1.70
CA ASP A 137 -8.36 -11.40 -1.68
C ASP A 137 -8.18 -12.00 -3.08
N GLN A 138 -8.51 -11.24 -4.13
CA GLN A 138 -8.37 -11.73 -5.49
C GLN A 138 -6.94 -11.55 -6.02
N PRO A 139 -6.45 -12.48 -6.83
CA PRO A 139 -5.13 -12.37 -7.42
C PRO A 139 -5.04 -11.15 -8.34
N VAL A 140 -3.81 -10.72 -8.59
CA VAL A 140 -3.50 -9.70 -9.58
C VAL A 140 -4.02 -10.14 -10.96
N LYS A 141 -4.65 -9.20 -11.68
CA LYS A 141 -5.25 -9.44 -12.99
C LYS A 141 -4.51 -8.68 -14.08
N PRO A 142 -4.38 -9.26 -15.28
CA PRO A 142 -3.90 -8.54 -16.45
C PRO A 142 -4.93 -7.51 -16.91
N THR A 143 -4.54 -6.67 -17.87
CA THR A 143 -5.47 -5.77 -18.56
C THR A 143 -6.63 -6.56 -19.17
N SER A 144 -7.84 -6.02 -19.06
CA SER A 144 -9.05 -6.58 -19.66
C SER A 144 -9.97 -5.48 -20.15
N ALA A 145 -10.79 -5.80 -21.14
CA ALA A 145 -11.86 -4.92 -21.64
C ALA A 145 -13.15 -5.73 -21.76
N PHE A 146 -14.28 -5.09 -21.57
CA PHE A 146 -15.57 -5.78 -21.57
C PHE A 146 -16.72 -4.81 -21.82
N GLY A 147 -17.86 -5.36 -22.21
CA GLY A 147 -19.13 -4.65 -22.32
C GLY A 147 -20.31 -5.59 -22.07
N ASN A 148 -21.46 -5.03 -21.70
CA ASN A 148 -22.61 -5.80 -21.26
C ASN A 148 -23.70 -5.90 -22.37
N GLU A 149 -23.75 -4.92 -23.30
CA GLU A 149 -24.79 -4.88 -24.34
C GLU A 149 -24.19 -4.63 -25.75
N PRO A 150 -23.96 -5.70 -26.52
CA PRO A 150 -24.03 -7.12 -26.16
C PRO A 150 -22.89 -7.50 -25.21
N TYR A 151 -23.05 -8.57 -24.43
CA TYR A 151 -21.97 -9.05 -23.58
C TYR A 151 -20.76 -9.52 -24.40
N TRP A 152 -19.62 -8.93 -24.11
CA TRP A 152 -18.33 -9.32 -24.66
C TRP A 152 -17.20 -9.08 -23.66
N SER A 153 -16.09 -9.79 -23.82
CA SER A 153 -14.88 -9.56 -23.03
C SER A 153 -13.62 -9.83 -23.84
N VAL A 154 -12.55 -9.13 -23.49
CA VAL A 154 -11.19 -9.36 -23.97
C VAL A 154 -10.25 -9.51 -22.79
N ALA A 155 -9.56 -10.63 -22.71
CA ALA A 155 -8.48 -10.88 -21.77
C ALA A 155 -7.14 -10.79 -22.50
N PHE A 156 -6.13 -10.19 -21.84
CA PHE A 156 -4.81 -9.96 -22.40
C PHE A 156 -3.85 -11.07 -21.98
N SER A 157 -3.00 -11.49 -22.88
CA SER A 157 -1.81 -12.28 -22.65
C SER A 157 -0.63 -11.68 -23.43
N ASP A 158 0.57 -12.21 -23.25
CA ASP A 158 1.79 -11.61 -23.84
C ASP A 158 1.78 -11.55 -25.37
N LYS A 159 1.12 -12.50 -26.04
CA LYS A 159 1.18 -12.65 -27.50
C LYS A 159 -0.17 -12.53 -28.21
N PHE A 160 -1.26 -12.62 -27.50
CA PHE A 160 -2.61 -12.62 -28.08
C PHE A 160 -3.64 -12.03 -27.10
N LEU A 161 -4.74 -11.60 -27.67
CA LEU A 161 -5.95 -11.23 -26.92
C LEU A 161 -6.96 -12.37 -27.07
N THR A 162 -7.61 -12.74 -25.98
CA THR A 162 -8.71 -13.71 -26.03
C THR A 162 -10.02 -12.95 -26.00
N PHE A 163 -10.72 -12.92 -27.12
CA PHE A 163 -12.06 -12.37 -27.24
C PHE A 163 -13.11 -13.43 -26.93
N GLN A 164 -14.14 -13.06 -26.20
CA GLN A 164 -15.30 -13.90 -25.91
C GLN A 164 -16.57 -13.10 -25.99
N LYS A 165 -17.57 -13.62 -26.66
CA LYS A 165 -18.94 -13.13 -26.69
C LYS A 165 -19.86 -14.18 -26.09
N LEU A 166 -20.96 -13.75 -25.47
CA LEU A 166 -21.91 -14.67 -24.85
C LEU A 166 -22.49 -15.66 -25.89
N GLY A 167 -22.38 -16.95 -25.59
CA GLY A 167 -22.87 -18.02 -26.47
C GLY A 167 -21.94 -18.38 -27.64
N GLU A 168 -20.80 -17.73 -27.78
CA GLU A 168 -19.81 -18.02 -28.83
C GLU A 168 -18.52 -18.62 -28.21
N GLU A 169 -17.77 -19.38 -29.03
CA GLU A 169 -16.47 -19.90 -28.63
C GLU A 169 -15.44 -18.78 -28.47
N LYS A 170 -14.46 -19.00 -27.59
CA LYS A 170 -13.35 -18.05 -27.39
C LYS A 170 -12.49 -17.97 -28.66
N GLN A 171 -12.26 -16.75 -29.11
CA GLN A 171 -11.39 -16.45 -30.25
C GLN A 171 -10.08 -15.86 -29.78
N GLN A 172 -8.96 -16.41 -30.26
CA GLN A 172 -7.65 -15.83 -30.05
C GLN A 172 -7.32 -14.86 -31.18
N LEU A 173 -6.96 -13.64 -30.81
CA LEU A 173 -6.56 -12.55 -31.71
C LEU A 173 -5.06 -12.30 -31.55
N ALA A 174 -4.27 -12.72 -32.55
CA ALA A 174 -2.81 -12.54 -32.53
C ALA A 174 -2.45 -11.05 -32.60
N LEU A 175 -1.71 -10.57 -31.62
CA LEU A 175 -1.30 -9.17 -31.54
C LEU A 175 -0.20 -8.88 -32.57
N LYS A 176 -0.45 -7.94 -33.48
CA LYS A 176 0.52 -7.45 -34.48
C LYS A 176 1.36 -6.28 -33.99
N SER A 177 0.70 -5.32 -33.37
CA SER A 177 1.37 -4.14 -32.81
C SER A 177 0.56 -3.55 -31.68
N SER A 178 1.25 -2.84 -30.80
CA SER A 178 0.62 -2.04 -29.74
C SER A 178 1.26 -0.66 -29.68
N ARG A 179 0.43 0.35 -29.42
CA ARG A 179 0.87 1.70 -29.13
C ARG A 179 0.28 2.11 -27.78
N ILE A 180 1.17 2.38 -26.83
CA ILE A 180 0.84 2.70 -25.45
C ILE A 180 1.21 4.15 -25.21
N GLU A 181 0.21 4.97 -24.95
CA GLU A 181 0.32 6.38 -24.57
C GLU A 181 -0.28 6.57 -23.16
N THR A 182 -0.06 7.71 -22.54
CA THR A 182 -0.51 8.00 -21.18
C THR A 182 -2.04 7.94 -21.03
N ASP A 183 -2.77 8.39 -22.06
CA ASP A 183 -4.22 8.53 -22.08
C ASP A 183 -4.91 7.63 -23.10
N ARG A 184 -4.14 6.91 -23.90
CA ARG A 184 -4.65 6.06 -24.98
C ARG A 184 -3.80 4.84 -25.18
N ARG A 185 -4.44 3.69 -25.41
CA ARG A 185 -3.77 2.43 -25.79
C ARG A 185 -4.46 1.85 -27.00
N ARG A 186 -3.70 1.49 -28.03
CA ARG A 186 -4.22 0.87 -29.23
C ARG A 186 -3.50 -0.45 -29.48
N TYR A 187 -4.27 -1.49 -29.73
CA TYR A 187 -3.82 -2.84 -30.02
C TYR A 187 -4.36 -3.24 -31.39
N GLN A 188 -3.46 -3.65 -32.32
CA GLN A 188 -3.81 -4.06 -33.67
C GLN A 188 -3.65 -5.57 -33.83
N PHE A 189 -4.60 -6.21 -34.48
CA PHE A 189 -4.60 -7.62 -34.84
C PHE A 189 -5.16 -7.79 -36.27
N ASP A 190 -5.11 -9.00 -36.86
CA ASP A 190 -5.52 -9.21 -38.26
C ASP A 190 -6.95 -8.81 -38.58
N ALA A 191 -7.87 -9.14 -37.65
CA ALA A 191 -9.29 -8.93 -37.84
C ALA A 191 -9.79 -7.56 -37.36
N GLY A 192 -8.90 -6.66 -36.82
CA GLY A 192 -9.35 -5.36 -36.31
C GLY A 192 -8.42 -4.73 -35.27
N SER A 193 -9.02 -3.97 -34.36
CA SER A 193 -8.28 -3.24 -33.32
C SER A 193 -9.08 -3.09 -32.04
N LEU A 194 -8.35 -3.02 -30.90
CA LEU A 194 -8.91 -2.59 -29.62
C LEU A 194 -8.27 -1.26 -29.23
N GLU A 195 -9.11 -0.29 -28.90
CA GLU A 195 -8.69 1.00 -28.40
C GLU A 195 -9.22 1.20 -26.98
N LEU A 196 -8.29 1.57 -26.07
CA LEU A 196 -8.62 1.96 -24.70
C LEU A 196 -8.28 3.44 -24.55
N ASN A 197 -9.25 4.22 -24.04
CA ASN A 197 -9.06 5.65 -23.77
C ASN A 197 -9.24 5.93 -22.28
N LYS A 198 -8.35 6.75 -21.70
CA LYS A 198 -8.39 7.21 -20.29
C LYS A 198 -9.59 8.15 -20.11
N ARG A 199 -10.75 7.57 -19.92
CA ARG A 199 -12.01 8.28 -19.73
C ARG A 199 -12.92 7.44 -18.83
N SER A 200 -13.60 8.11 -17.88
CA SER A 200 -14.59 7.45 -17.02
C SER A 200 -15.60 6.64 -17.83
N CYS A 201 -15.82 5.43 -17.39
CA CYS A 201 -16.73 4.47 -17.97
C CYS A 201 -17.59 3.84 -16.88
N VAL A 202 -18.88 3.70 -17.12
CA VAL A 202 -19.84 2.98 -16.29
C VAL A 202 -20.44 1.89 -17.16
N ASP A 203 -20.50 0.67 -16.66
CA ASP A 203 -20.97 -0.48 -17.44
C ASP A 203 -22.51 -0.63 -17.45
N GLY A 204 -23.21 0.24 -16.73
CA GLY A 204 -24.66 0.29 -16.67
C GLY A 204 -25.33 -0.81 -15.84
N MET A 205 -24.57 -1.78 -15.32
CA MET A 205 -25.09 -2.92 -14.56
C MET A 205 -24.48 -3.05 -13.16
N SER A 206 -23.29 -2.49 -12.93
CA SER A 206 -22.60 -2.57 -11.65
C SER A 206 -22.49 -1.20 -10.97
N ASP A 207 -22.44 -1.20 -9.63
CA ASP A 207 -22.11 -0.02 -8.84
C ASP A 207 -20.58 0.21 -8.87
N SER A 208 -20.05 0.35 -10.10
CA SER A 208 -18.62 0.50 -10.34
C SER A 208 -18.31 1.62 -11.33
N LEU A 209 -17.22 2.33 -11.08
CA LEU A 209 -16.63 3.35 -11.94
C LEU A 209 -15.31 2.85 -12.47
N TYR A 210 -15.16 2.75 -13.78
CA TYR A 210 -13.92 2.40 -14.46
C TYR A 210 -13.25 3.65 -15.03
N GLY A 211 -11.94 3.70 -14.98
CA GLY A 211 -11.18 4.85 -15.49
C GLY A 211 -10.90 4.80 -17.00
N TRP A 212 -11.23 3.70 -17.65
CA TRP A 212 -10.95 3.49 -19.08
C TRP A 212 -12.18 3.02 -19.83
N SER A 213 -12.45 3.67 -20.97
CA SER A 213 -13.41 3.17 -21.96
C SER A 213 -12.70 2.30 -22.99
N ALA A 214 -13.41 1.32 -23.54
CA ALA A 214 -12.92 0.39 -24.56
C ALA A 214 -13.80 0.44 -25.81
N THR A 215 -13.15 0.41 -26.98
CA THR A 215 -13.80 0.21 -28.28
C THR A 215 -13.07 -0.90 -29.01
N LEU A 216 -13.73 -2.02 -29.22
CA LEU A 216 -13.22 -3.15 -29.99
C LEU A 216 -13.86 -3.14 -31.36
N GLN A 217 -13.05 -3.12 -32.43
CA GLN A 217 -13.48 -3.29 -33.80
C GLN A 217 -13.01 -4.67 -34.27
N LEU A 218 -13.96 -5.52 -34.69
CA LEU A 218 -13.69 -6.89 -35.12
C LEU A 218 -14.50 -7.16 -36.40
N GLY A 219 -13.83 -7.18 -37.56
CA GLY A 219 -14.49 -7.15 -38.87
C GLY A 219 -15.37 -5.92 -39.00
N ASP A 220 -16.62 -6.14 -39.38
CA ASP A 220 -17.63 -5.07 -39.51
C ASP A 220 -18.34 -4.73 -38.18
N SER A 221 -18.01 -5.41 -37.10
CA SER A 221 -18.67 -5.23 -35.81
C SER A 221 -17.85 -4.30 -34.92
N THR A 222 -18.56 -3.38 -34.22
CA THR A 222 -17.98 -2.49 -33.21
C THR A 222 -18.62 -2.78 -31.84
N TYR A 223 -17.79 -3.00 -30.85
CA TYR A 223 -18.19 -3.26 -29.47
C TYR A 223 -17.65 -2.14 -28.57
N ASN A 224 -18.53 -1.52 -27.79
CA ASN A 224 -18.19 -0.49 -26.81
C ASN A 224 -18.31 -1.04 -25.39
N GLY A 225 -17.51 -0.52 -24.48
CA GLY A 225 -17.52 -0.93 -23.08
C GLY A 225 -16.45 -0.24 -22.26
N CYS A 226 -16.10 -0.86 -21.15
CA CYS A 226 -15.10 -0.39 -20.20
C CYS A 226 -13.84 -1.27 -20.24
N ALA A 227 -12.76 -0.75 -19.65
CA ALA A 227 -11.54 -1.51 -19.48
C ALA A 227 -10.93 -1.28 -18.09
N MET A 228 -10.22 -2.29 -17.62
CA MET A 228 -9.33 -2.24 -16.47
C MET A 228 -7.92 -2.54 -16.94
N LEU A 229 -6.97 -1.73 -16.54
CA LEU A 229 -5.55 -2.02 -16.76
C LEU A 229 -5.06 -3.08 -15.76
N SER A 230 -3.89 -3.66 -16.04
CA SER A 230 -3.25 -4.55 -15.08
C SER A 230 -3.11 -3.88 -13.72
N ASN A 231 -3.50 -4.59 -12.66
CA ASN A 231 -3.43 -4.10 -11.29
C ASN A 231 -2.18 -4.61 -10.54
N LYS A 232 -1.16 -5.04 -11.31
CA LYS A 232 0.15 -5.40 -10.77
C LYS A 232 0.98 -4.15 -10.54
N ASP A 233 1.43 -3.93 -9.32
CA ASP A 233 2.43 -2.92 -9.03
C ASP A 233 3.82 -3.38 -9.51
N ALA A 234 4.34 -2.69 -10.52
CA ALA A 234 5.65 -3.00 -11.10
C ALA A 234 6.82 -2.57 -10.21
N THR A 235 6.58 -1.74 -9.21
CA THR A 235 7.63 -1.22 -8.30
C THR A 235 7.99 -2.19 -7.18
N HIS A 236 7.20 -3.26 -6.98
CA HIS A 236 7.44 -4.27 -5.95
C HIS A 236 8.79 -5.02 -6.09
N ASN A 237 9.51 -4.87 -7.18
CA ASN A 237 10.87 -5.39 -7.32
C ASN A 237 11.88 -4.75 -6.34
N TRP A 238 11.50 -3.60 -5.73
CA TRP A 238 12.29 -2.95 -4.67
C TRP A 238 12.02 -3.53 -3.28
N THR A 239 10.91 -4.23 -3.08
CA THR A 239 10.54 -4.73 -1.74
C THR A 239 11.57 -5.69 -1.18
N GLY A 240 11.75 -5.60 0.14
CA GLY A 240 12.68 -6.44 0.88
C GLY A 240 13.36 -5.68 2.02
N VAL A 241 14.21 -6.41 2.72
CA VAL A 241 15.02 -5.86 3.81
C VAL A 241 16.44 -5.66 3.29
N TYR A 242 16.99 -4.47 3.52
CA TYR A 242 18.33 -4.07 3.16
C TYR A 242 19.11 -3.74 4.43
N GLN A 243 20.31 -4.29 4.60
CA GLN A 243 21.04 -4.21 5.86
C GLN A 243 22.50 -3.88 5.64
N ALA A 244 23.10 -3.21 6.63
CA ALA A 244 24.52 -3.05 6.76
C ALA A 244 24.93 -3.06 8.24
N THR A 245 26.12 -3.58 8.49
CA THR A 245 26.79 -3.48 9.80
C THR A 245 28.00 -2.56 9.62
N SER A 246 28.19 -1.62 10.54
CA SER A 246 29.33 -0.72 10.48
C SER A 246 30.65 -1.50 10.60
N THR A 247 31.59 -1.16 9.73
CA THR A 247 32.99 -1.69 9.80
C THR A 247 33.84 -0.94 10.81
N GLN A 248 33.42 0.25 11.23
CA GLN A 248 34.17 1.10 12.18
C GLN A 248 33.66 0.99 13.62
N ALA A 249 32.33 0.80 13.77
CA ALA A 249 31.69 0.59 15.07
C ALA A 249 31.14 -0.84 15.12
N SER A 250 31.83 -1.73 15.85
CA SER A 250 31.47 -3.16 15.94
C SER A 250 30.06 -3.43 16.47
N ASN A 251 29.39 -2.40 17.01
CA ASN A 251 28.10 -2.50 17.68
C ASN A 251 26.98 -1.75 16.95
N PHE A 252 27.18 -1.27 15.72
CA PHE A 252 26.19 -0.50 14.99
C PHE A 252 25.76 -1.22 13.72
N SER A 253 24.44 -1.34 13.54
CA SER A 253 23.84 -1.84 12.30
C SER A 253 22.64 -1.02 11.88
N VAL A 254 22.38 -1.00 10.59
CA VAL A 254 21.22 -0.32 9.97
C VAL A 254 20.43 -1.32 9.16
N SER A 255 19.11 -1.31 9.31
CA SER A 255 18.19 -2.11 8.53
C SER A 255 17.11 -1.21 7.93
N LEU A 256 16.93 -1.26 6.62
CA LEU A 256 15.85 -0.59 5.90
C LEU A 256 14.90 -1.66 5.35
N ASN A 257 13.65 -1.65 5.82
CA ASN A 257 12.57 -2.46 5.26
C ASN A 257 11.76 -1.63 4.26
N ILE A 258 11.71 -2.09 3.02
CA ILE A 258 10.90 -1.56 1.93
C ILE A 258 9.74 -2.52 1.72
N ALA A 259 8.55 -2.17 2.25
CA ALA A 259 7.38 -3.04 2.28
C ALA A 259 6.49 -2.89 1.03
N SER A 260 5.67 -3.91 0.76
CA SER A 260 4.80 -3.95 -0.42
C SER A 260 3.62 -2.97 -0.38
N ASP A 261 3.30 -2.43 0.77
CA ASP A 261 2.29 -1.38 0.97
C ASP A 261 2.86 0.04 0.83
N HIS A 262 4.10 0.16 0.35
CA HIS A 262 4.88 1.38 0.23
C HIS A 262 5.31 2.03 1.55
N THR A 263 5.17 1.35 2.67
CA THR A 263 5.81 1.80 3.91
C THR A 263 7.31 1.54 3.87
N ALA A 264 8.07 2.43 4.51
CA ALA A 264 9.48 2.28 4.75
C ALA A 264 9.77 2.37 6.25
N THR A 265 10.61 1.48 6.76
CA THR A 265 11.07 1.52 8.15
C THR A 265 12.57 1.36 8.18
N THR A 266 13.29 2.33 8.77
CA THR A 266 14.73 2.21 9.07
C THR A 266 14.89 1.96 10.54
N THR A 267 15.66 0.93 10.89
CA THR A 267 16.03 0.60 12.26
C THR A 267 17.54 0.75 12.41
N TYR A 268 17.96 1.50 13.42
CA TYR A 268 19.36 1.66 13.82
C TYR A 268 19.54 0.92 15.14
N SER A 269 20.36 -0.12 15.15
CA SER A 269 20.63 -0.94 16.32
C SER A 269 22.04 -0.69 16.84
N TYR A 270 22.13 -0.41 18.14
CA TYR A 270 23.35 -0.22 18.90
C TYR A 270 23.48 -1.42 19.84
N ASN A 271 24.37 -2.37 19.53
CA ASN A 271 24.53 -3.62 20.31
C ASN A 271 25.22 -3.41 21.68
N ASP A 272 25.01 -2.29 22.32
CA ASP A 272 25.55 -1.87 23.62
C ASP A 272 24.50 -1.93 24.74
N GLY A 273 23.28 -2.40 24.42
CA GLY A 273 22.16 -2.48 25.35
C GLY A 273 21.23 -1.26 25.33
N GLU A 274 21.50 -0.29 24.46
CA GLU A 274 20.56 0.79 24.18
C GLU A 274 19.41 0.30 23.28
N SER A 275 18.26 0.96 23.38
CA SER A 275 17.09 0.64 22.56
C SER A 275 17.33 1.04 21.10
N ASP A 276 16.84 0.24 20.17
CA ASP A 276 16.87 0.55 18.73
C ASP A 276 16.18 1.88 18.43
N SER A 277 16.77 2.65 17.53
CA SER A 277 16.17 3.85 17.00
C SER A 277 15.43 3.53 15.70
N VAL A 278 14.17 3.92 15.59
CA VAL A 278 13.30 3.56 14.45
C VAL A 278 12.74 4.80 13.75
N GLU A 279 12.97 4.87 12.45
CA GLU A 279 12.33 5.83 11.55
C GLU A 279 11.25 5.13 10.73
N ARG A 280 10.12 5.82 10.51
CA ARG A 280 9.01 5.30 9.70
C ARG A 280 8.57 6.34 8.68
N GLY A 281 8.14 5.85 7.53
CA GLY A 281 7.68 6.70 6.45
C GLY A 281 7.22 5.87 5.26
N TYR A 282 7.51 6.36 4.08
CA TYR A 282 7.10 5.73 2.82
C TYR A 282 8.25 5.69 1.81
N TRP A 283 8.08 4.86 0.78
CA TRP A 283 8.99 4.79 -0.34
C TRP A 283 8.27 4.82 -1.67
N GLN A 284 8.97 5.27 -2.71
CA GLN A 284 8.48 5.24 -4.08
C GLN A 284 9.62 5.19 -5.09
N GLN A 285 9.38 4.55 -6.22
CA GLN A 285 10.35 4.47 -7.29
C GLN A 285 10.42 5.79 -8.06
N LEU A 286 11.64 6.25 -8.35
CA LEU A 286 11.88 7.43 -9.21
C LEU A 286 12.19 7.01 -10.65
N ASN A 287 12.95 5.94 -10.80
CA ASN A 287 13.29 5.32 -12.08
C ASN A 287 13.72 3.86 -11.83
N PRO A 288 14.01 3.06 -12.86
CA PRO A 288 14.36 1.64 -12.67
C PRO A 288 15.51 1.38 -11.70
N ASN A 289 16.41 2.36 -11.52
CA ASN A 289 17.62 2.22 -10.71
C ASN A 289 17.63 3.10 -9.45
N GLN A 290 16.57 3.88 -9.19
CA GLN A 290 16.51 4.77 -8.04
C GLN A 290 15.16 4.71 -7.32
N VAL A 291 15.24 4.67 -5.99
CA VAL A 291 14.09 4.73 -5.09
C VAL A 291 14.27 5.88 -4.10
N GLN A 292 13.21 6.64 -3.88
CA GLN A 292 13.12 7.64 -2.82
C GLN A 292 12.54 6.98 -1.58
N VAL A 293 13.18 7.22 -0.45
CA VAL A 293 12.70 6.86 0.88
C VAL A 293 12.53 8.13 1.67
N VAL A 294 11.31 8.36 2.15
CA VAL A 294 10.93 9.53 2.92
C VAL A 294 10.50 9.08 4.31
N MET A 295 11.24 9.50 5.33
CA MET A 295 10.87 9.27 6.72
C MET A 295 10.07 10.45 7.23
N THR A 296 8.92 10.16 7.84
CA THR A 296 7.99 11.16 8.37
C THR A 296 7.96 11.18 9.90
N HIS A 297 8.51 10.13 10.52
CA HIS A 297 8.60 9.99 11.97
C HIS A 297 9.91 9.35 12.39
N HIS A 298 10.50 9.86 13.46
CA HIS A 298 11.61 9.27 14.19
C HIS A 298 11.14 8.98 15.61
N GLN A 299 11.11 7.72 16.04
CA GLN A 299 10.66 7.34 17.38
C GLN A 299 9.30 7.94 17.78
N GLN A 300 8.35 8.08 16.90
CA GLN A 300 7.05 8.73 17.11
C GLN A 300 7.07 10.29 17.08
N GLN A 301 8.23 10.93 16.97
CA GLN A 301 8.30 12.38 16.75
C GLN A 301 8.25 12.67 15.25
N PRO A 302 7.53 13.72 14.82
CA PRO A 302 7.56 14.14 13.43
C PRO A 302 9.00 14.44 12.99
N LEU A 303 9.42 13.81 11.92
CA LEU A 303 10.71 14.03 11.27
C LEU A 303 10.49 13.96 9.77
N LEU A 304 10.91 14.96 9.03
CA LEU A 304 10.95 14.87 7.58
C LEU A 304 12.40 14.70 7.14
N SER A 305 12.74 13.46 6.73
CA SER A 305 14.02 13.19 6.08
C SER A 305 13.82 12.42 4.78
N GLU A 306 14.66 12.69 3.79
CA GLU A 306 14.59 12.10 2.46
C GLU A 306 15.96 11.54 2.06
N ARG A 307 15.99 10.32 1.53
CA ARG A 307 17.17 9.68 0.93
C ARG A 307 16.79 9.14 -0.45
N ILE A 308 17.70 9.28 -1.40
CA ILE A 308 17.57 8.64 -2.72
C ILE A 308 18.61 7.54 -2.80
N PHE A 309 18.13 6.31 -2.83
CA PHE A 309 19.00 5.15 -3.01
C PHE A 309 19.12 4.79 -4.49
N SER A 310 20.35 4.59 -4.95
CA SER A 310 20.67 4.04 -6.27
C SER A 310 20.99 2.56 -6.13
N ARG A 311 20.44 1.72 -7.01
CA ARG A 311 20.65 0.26 -7.02
C ARG A 311 21.83 -0.11 -7.90
N GLU A 312 22.70 -0.97 -7.36
CA GLU A 312 23.75 -1.66 -8.09
C GLU A 312 23.71 -3.14 -7.66
N GLU A 313 23.22 -4.01 -8.52
CA GLU A 313 23.02 -5.44 -8.23
C GLU A 313 22.20 -5.69 -6.95
N ASN A 314 22.82 -6.25 -5.90
CA ASN A 314 22.18 -6.59 -4.63
C ASN A 314 22.32 -5.49 -3.55
N GLN A 315 22.90 -4.35 -3.89
CA GLN A 315 23.08 -3.26 -2.96
C GLN A 315 22.32 -2.00 -3.40
N ILE A 316 22.01 -1.17 -2.41
CA ILE A 316 21.49 0.18 -2.61
C ILE A 316 22.36 1.18 -1.88
N THR A 317 22.64 2.32 -2.48
CA THR A 317 23.53 3.35 -1.93
C THR A 317 22.87 4.71 -1.93
N ALA A 318 23.03 5.47 -0.83
CA ALA A 318 22.65 6.88 -0.72
C ALA A 318 23.86 7.66 -0.22
N ASP A 319 24.22 8.73 -0.91
CA ASP A 319 25.35 9.61 -0.59
C ASP A 319 24.94 10.84 0.22
N LYS A 320 23.64 11.16 0.19
CA LYS A 320 23.08 12.35 0.83
C LYS A 320 21.74 12.05 1.51
N GLU A 321 21.48 12.87 2.52
CA GLU A 321 20.20 12.94 3.20
C GLU A 321 19.71 14.37 3.24
N LYS A 322 18.44 14.60 3.01
CA LYS A 322 17.77 15.87 3.21
C LYS A 322 16.94 15.81 4.47
N VAL A 323 17.21 16.70 5.42
CA VAL A 323 16.42 16.86 6.66
C VAL A 323 15.76 18.24 6.63
N GLY A 324 14.45 18.25 6.62
CA GLY A 324 13.70 19.48 6.37
C GLY A 324 14.07 20.10 5.01
N ASN A 325 14.68 21.28 5.02
CA ASN A 325 15.10 22.00 3.80
C ASN A 325 16.60 21.90 3.51
N MET A 326 17.37 21.21 4.35
CA MET A 326 18.83 21.14 4.24
C MET A 326 19.29 19.77 3.74
N VAL A 327 20.24 19.78 2.81
CA VAL A 327 20.87 18.56 2.28
C VAL A 327 22.24 18.39 2.93
N TYR A 328 22.47 17.21 3.49
CA TYR A 328 23.72 16.84 4.16
C TYR A 328 24.38 15.66 3.43
N PRO A 329 25.68 15.63 3.29
CA PRO A 329 26.39 14.42 2.88
C PRO A 329 26.30 13.38 4.02
N ILE A 330 26.07 12.13 3.68
CA ILE A 330 26.18 11.03 4.64
C ILE A 330 27.68 10.74 4.87
N ALA A 331 28.07 10.61 6.14
CA ALA A 331 29.46 10.38 6.52
C ALA A 331 30.05 9.11 5.87
N ASP A 332 31.37 9.00 5.87
CA ASP A 332 32.15 7.84 5.42
C ASP A 332 31.85 7.37 3.98
N GLY A 333 31.47 8.30 3.11
CA GLY A 333 31.22 8.05 1.69
C GLY A 333 29.81 7.57 1.37
N GLY A 334 28.88 7.63 2.31
CA GLY A 334 27.49 7.31 2.12
C GLY A 334 27.01 6.05 2.84
N LEU A 335 25.72 5.79 2.75
CA LEU A 335 25.06 4.61 3.31
C LEU A 335 24.88 3.55 2.22
N THR A 336 25.58 2.41 2.35
CA THR A 336 25.43 1.25 1.48
C THR A 336 24.73 0.12 2.25
N LEU A 337 23.61 -0.34 1.71
CA LEU A 337 22.82 -1.42 2.28
C LEU A 337 22.72 -2.58 1.28
N PHE A 338 22.80 -3.81 1.79
CA PHE A 338 22.77 -5.03 1.00
C PHE A 338 21.41 -5.71 1.18
N LYS A 339 20.81 -6.14 0.06
CA LYS A 339 19.55 -6.89 0.12
C LYS A 339 19.79 -8.21 0.82
N SER A 340 19.08 -8.45 1.92
CA SER A 340 19.11 -9.72 2.62
C SER A 340 18.51 -10.80 1.72
N GLU A 341 19.22 -11.93 1.53
CA GLU A 341 18.71 -13.10 0.81
C GLU A 341 17.61 -13.84 1.59
N GLN A 342 17.36 -13.42 2.81
CA GLN A 342 16.20 -13.91 3.54
C GLN A 342 14.94 -13.45 2.76
N SER A 343 14.43 -14.38 1.95
CA SER A 343 12.98 -14.39 1.60
C SER A 343 12.22 -13.92 2.82
N ALA A 344 11.11 -13.22 2.61
CA ALA A 344 10.23 -12.70 3.64
C ALA A 344 9.68 -13.79 4.59
N SER A 345 10.53 -14.55 5.21
CA SER A 345 10.38 -15.28 6.45
C SER A 345 11.42 -14.70 7.41
N THR A 346 11.03 -13.63 7.99
CA THR A 346 11.60 -12.91 9.09
C THR A 346 12.07 -13.85 10.19
N THR A 347 13.38 -13.92 10.36
CA THR A 347 13.85 -14.28 11.67
C THR A 347 14.90 -13.24 12.08
N TYR A 348 14.42 -12.04 12.44
CA TYR A 348 15.05 -11.35 13.55
C TYR A 348 14.80 -12.21 14.79
N GLY A 349 15.73 -12.23 15.73
CA GLY A 349 15.49 -12.78 17.06
C GLY A 349 14.43 -12.02 17.88
N THR A 350 13.53 -11.27 17.22
CA THR A 350 12.24 -10.84 17.69
C THR A 350 11.25 -11.91 17.24
N THR A 351 10.65 -12.60 18.16
CA THR A 351 9.42 -13.37 17.96
C THR A 351 8.57 -12.64 16.93
N SER A 352 8.25 -13.32 15.80
CA SER A 352 7.26 -12.82 14.82
C SER A 352 6.09 -12.28 15.59
N PRO A 353 5.51 -11.12 15.24
CA PRO A 353 4.34 -10.63 15.93
C PRO A 353 3.33 -11.77 15.97
N LEU A 354 2.89 -12.17 17.15
CA LEU A 354 1.82 -13.13 17.29
C LEU A 354 0.54 -12.40 16.87
N ALA A 355 0.20 -12.54 15.60
CA ALA A 355 -0.96 -11.91 15.01
C ALA A 355 -2.19 -12.75 15.31
N ILE A 356 -3.08 -12.26 16.15
CA ILE A 356 -4.32 -12.93 16.54
C ILE A 356 -5.48 -12.20 15.87
N PRO A 357 -6.04 -12.75 14.77
CA PRO A 357 -7.18 -12.15 14.09
C PRO A 357 -8.45 -12.33 14.93
N ALA A 358 -9.40 -11.41 14.77
CA ALA A 358 -10.73 -11.59 15.30
C ALA A 358 -11.57 -12.49 14.40
N THR A 359 -12.59 -13.12 14.99
CA THR A 359 -13.56 -13.92 14.23
C THR A 359 -14.94 -13.28 14.24
N ALA A 360 -15.72 -13.58 13.19
CA ALA A 360 -17.15 -13.33 13.10
C ALA A 360 -17.95 -14.66 13.11
N GLU A 361 -17.41 -15.71 13.70
CA GLU A 361 -18.11 -16.97 13.88
C GLU A 361 -19.01 -16.91 15.10
N PHE A 362 -20.22 -17.44 14.98
CA PHE A 362 -21.15 -17.51 16.11
C PHE A 362 -20.67 -18.49 17.17
N ASN A 363 -20.61 -18.02 18.41
CA ASN A 363 -20.32 -18.85 19.57
C ASN A 363 -21.39 -18.58 20.65
N PRO A 364 -22.14 -19.61 21.10
CA PRO A 364 -23.26 -19.43 22.04
C PRO A 364 -22.83 -18.89 23.40
N LYS A 365 -21.60 -19.19 23.85
CA LYS A 365 -21.07 -18.63 25.10
C LYS A 365 -20.74 -17.14 24.96
N VAL A 366 -20.17 -16.74 23.80
CA VAL A 366 -19.90 -15.32 23.49
C VAL A 366 -21.21 -14.54 23.39
N ASP A 367 -22.18 -15.07 22.63
CA ASP A 367 -23.52 -14.45 22.50
C ASP A 367 -24.19 -14.27 23.86
N LYS A 368 -24.13 -15.29 24.72
CA LYS A 368 -24.65 -15.21 26.08
C LYS A 368 -23.97 -14.13 26.91
N ALA A 369 -22.63 -14.08 26.92
CA ALA A 369 -21.87 -13.09 27.68
C ALA A 369 -22.21 -11.65 27.26
N LEU A 370 -22.34 -11.42 25.96
CA LEU A 370 -22.75 -10.12 25.41
C LEU A 370 -24.20 -9.78 25.82
N ARG A 371 -25.15 -10.69 25.64
CA ARG A 371 -26.55 -10.45 26.03
C ARG A 371 -26.71 -10.20 27.53
N ASP A 372 -25.95 -10.92 28.36
CA ASP A 372 -25.93 -10.69 29.81
C ASP A 372 -25.43 -9.27 30.13
N TYR A 373 -24.38 -8.81 29.45
CA TYR A 373 -23.88 -7.42 29.56
C TYR A 373 -24.93 -6.40 29.14
N PHE A 374 -25.59 -6.58 27.99
CA PHE A 374 -26.61 -5.67 27.48
C PHE A 374 -27.83 -5.60 28.46
N SER A 375 -28.29 -6.76 28.93
CA SER A 375 -29.39 -6.86 29.88
C SER A 375 -29.05 -6.19 31.22
N ALA A 376 -27.85 -6.44 31.76
CA ALA A 376 -27.42 -5.84 33.02
C ALA A 376 -27.29 -4.32 32.96
N ASN A 377 -27.06 -3.75 31.77
CA ASN A 377 -26.95 -2.31 31.55
C ASN A 377 -28.26 -1.67 31.02
N GLY A 378 -29.32 -2.44 30.82
CA GLY A 378 -30.58 -1.94 30.27
C GLY A 378 -30.47 -1.44 28.83
N ILE A 379 -29.57 -2.00 28.04
CA ILE A 379 -29.31 -1.60 26.67
C ILE A 379 -29.94 -2.61 25.70
N ASP A 380 -30.69 -2.13 24.71
CA ASP A 380 -31.22 -2.98 23.65
C ASP A 380 -30.09 -3.38 22.68
N PRO A 381 -29.78 -4.67 22.49
CA PRO A 381 -28.75 -5.14 21.60
C PRO A 381 -29.16 -5.13 20.12
N THR A 382 -30.43 -4.90 19.80
CA THR A 382 -30.99 -5.04 18.45
C THR A 382 -30.20 -4.24 17.42
N GLY A 383 -29.69 -4.93 16.41
CA GLY A 383 -28.90 -4.34 15.34
C GLY A 383 -27.42 -4.13 15.66
N THR A 384 -26.98 -4.42 16.88
CA THR A 384 -25.57 -4.36 17.24
C THR A 384 -24.80 -5.51 16.56
N ARG A 385 -23.70 -5.20 15.93
CA ARG A 385 -22.76 -6.17 15.36
C ARG A 385 -21.52 -6.25 16.21
N TYR A 386 -20.89 -7.43 16.23
CA TYR A 386 -19.66 -7.64 16.96
C TYR A 386 -18.68 -8.58 16.24
N ARG A 387 -17.40 -8.44 16.57
CA ARG A 387 -16.32 -9.39 16.31
C ARG A 387 -15.63 -9.72 17.62
N TRP A 388 -15.05 -10.89 17.72
CA TRP A 388 -14.46 -11.31 18.97
C TRP A 388 -13.20 -12.16 18.77
N LEU A 389 -12.40 -12.20 19.79
CA LEU A 389 -11.29 -13.14 19.99
C LEU A 389 -11.18 -13.49 21.48
N SER A 390 -10.40 -14.51 21.79
CA SER A 390 -10.02 -14.82 23.17
C SER A 390 -8.50 -14.83 23.31
N TYR A 391 -8.02 -14.27 24.43
CA TYR A 391 -6.60 -14.14 24.72
C TYR A 391 -6.40 -14.08 26.25
N ASP A 392 -5.35 -14.78 26.76
CA ASP A 392 -5.00 -14.78 28.19
C ASP A 392 -4.28 -13.47 28.55
N LEU A 393 -5.05 -12.46 29.01
CA LEU A 393 -4.54 -11.14 29.38
C LEU A 393 -3.95 -11.10 30.78
N ASN A 394 -4.36 -12.00 31.66
CA ASN A 394 -3.95 -12.00 33.06
C ASN A 394 -2.87 -13.06 33.38
N GLY A 395 -2.67 -14.04 32.48
CA GLY A 395 -1.66 -15.09 32.60
C GLY A 395 -2.04 -16.21 33.53
N ASP A 396 -3.37 -16.43 33.76
CA ASP A 396 -3.89 -17.49 34.63
C ASP A 396 -4.14 -18.81 33.88
N GLY A 397 -3.93 -18.84 32.57
CA GLY A 397 -4.15 -19.97 31.67
C GLY A 397 -5.59 -20.10 31.17
N HIS A 398 -6.44 -19.13 31.46
CA HIS A 398 -7.79 -19.04 30.94
C HIS A 398 -7.96 -17.77 30.10
N ASN A 399 -8.41 -17.94 28.85
CA ASN A 399 -8.51 -16.80 27.95
C ASN A 399 -9.70 -15.90 28.28
N GLU A 400 -9.44 -14.62 28.39
CA GLU A 400 -10.45 -13.57 28.41
C GLU A 400 -11.14 -13.46 27.05
N LEU A 401 -12.40 -13.02 27.04
CA LEU A 401 -13.11 -12.66 25.83
C LEU A 401 -12.93 -11.17 25.55
N LEU A 402 -12.50 -10.83 24.34
CA LEU A 402 -12.46 -9.47 23.83
C LEU A 402 -13.48 -9.38 22.68
N ALA A 403 -14.49 -8.52 22.84
CA ALA A 403 -15.53 -8.33 21.84
C ALA A 403 -15.59 -6.85 21.41
N GLN A 404 -15.29 -6.59 20.14
CA GLN A 404 -15.44 -5.27 19.54
C GLN A 404 -16.85 -5.13 18.99
N LEU A 405 -17.54 -4.05 19.38
CA LEU A 405 -18.88 -3.70 18.92
C LEU A 405 -18.79 -2.66 17.79
N ASP A 406 -19.80 -2.64 16.92
CA ASP A 406 -19.96 -1.65 15.84
C ASP A 406 -20.38 -0.26 16.33
N TRP A 407 -20.30 0.00 17.62
CA TRP A 407 -20.47 1.33 18.21
C TRP A 407 -19.23 2.16 17.94
N CYS A 408 -19.11 2.60 16.71
CA CYS A 408 -17.93 3.29 16.19
C CYS A 408 -18.20 4.77 15.97
N GLY A 409 -17.19 5.59 16.22
CA GLY A 409 -17.14 7.00 15.88
C GLY A 409 -15.83 7.32 15.14
N SER A 410 -15.53 8.60 14.95
CA SER A 410 -14.30 9.07 14.31
C SER A 410 -13.02 8.60 15.02
N GLY A 411 -13.08 8.34 16.31
CA GLY A 411 -11.95 7.87 17.12
C GLY A 411 -11.77 6.35 17.16
N GLY A 412 -12.72 5.57 16.67
CA GLY A 412 -12.73 4.09 16.76
C GLY A 412 -14.02 3.52 17.33
N CYS A 413 -14.03 2.22 17.61
CA CYS A 413 -15.20 1.46 18.05
C CYS A 413 -15.16 1.20 19.58
N THR A 414 -16.16 0.48 20.10
CA THR A 414 -16.19 0.07 21.51
C THR A 414 -15.69 -1.36 21.65
N LEU A 415 -14.79 -1.59 22.60
CA LEU A 415 -14.31 -2.91 23.01
C LEU A 415 -14.87 -3.26 24.37
N LEU A 416 -15.42 -4.46 24.51
CA LEU A 416 -15.78 -5.07 25.77
C LEU A 416 -14.79 -6.19 26.09
N ILE A 417 -14.30 -6.25 27.33
CA ILE A 417 -13.44 -7.31 27.86
C ILE A 417 -14.18 -8.04 28.94
N PHE A 418 -14.17 -9.36 28.90
CA PHE A 418 -14.78 -10.24 29.88
C PHE A 418 -13.72 -11.15 30.47
N ASP A 419 -13.65 -11.20 31.76
CA ASP A 419 -12.80 -12.07 32.57
C ASP A 419 -13.34 -13.51 32.54
N ASN A 420 -12.48 -14.50 32.42
CA ASN A 420 -12.85 -15.91 32.38
C ASN A 420 -12.81 -16.50 33.80
N GLN A 421 -13.95 -16.52 34.47
CA GLN A 421 -14.09 -17.10 35.81
C GLN A 421 -14.76 -18.49 35.72
N GLN A 422 -13.99 -19.55 35.93
CA GLN A 422 -14.51 -20.93 35.97
C GLN A 422 -15.25 -21.36 34.68
N GLN A 423 -14.71 -20.96 33.51
CA GLN A 423 -15.25 -21.19 32.16
C GLN A 423 -16.51 -20.34 31.81
N ASP A 424 -16.90 -19.39 32.64
CA ASP A 424 -17.91 -18.38 32.33
C ASP A 424 -17.26 -17.01 32.16
N TRP A 425 -17.62 -16.29 31.11
CA TRP A 425 -17.15 -14.94 30.87
C TRP A 425 -17.99 -13.89 31.59
N ARG A 426 -17.37 -13.15 32.47
CA ARG A 426 -17.99 -12.05 33.22
C ARG A 426 -17.44 -10.71 32.77
N PHE A 427 -18.31 -9.73 32.57
CA PHE A 427 -17.90 -8.39 32.16
C PHE A 427 -16.88 -7.80 33.15
N ASN A 428 -15.77 -7.31 32.58
CA ASN A 428 -14.66 -6.68 33.28
C ASN A 428 -14.48 -5.22 32.86
N SER A 429 -14.23 -4.95 31.59
CA SER A 429 -13.88 -3.61 31.11
C SER A 429 -14.62 -3.21 29.83
N LYS A 430 -14.92 -1.92 29.71
CA LYS A 430 -15.35 -1.27 28.47
C LYS A 430 -14.32 -0.22 28.10
N ILE A 431 -13.87 -0.24 26.86
CA ILE A 431 -12.95 0.74 26.31
C ILE A 431 -13.62 1.33 25.06
N THR A 432 -13.66 2.65 24.97
CA THR A 432 -14.17 3.39 23.80
C THR A 432 -13.03 3.83 22.92
N LEU A 433 -13.33 4.32 21.72
CA LEU A 433 -12.35 4.86 20.77
C LEU A 433 -11.25 3.84 20.41
N VAL A 434 -11.59 2.57 20.32
CA VAL A 434 -10.66 1.50 20.00
C VAL A 434 -10.52 1.34 18.50
N ARG A 435 -9.32 1.57 18.01
CA ARG A 435 -8.89 1.21 16.65
C ARG A 435 -8.14 -0.12 16.70
N THR A 436 -8.35 -0.94 15.71
CA THR A 436 -7.65 -2.22 15.55
C THR A 436 -6.52 -2.09 14.52
N PRO A 437 -5.37 -2.79 14.71
CA PRO A 437 -5.09 -3.76 15.77
C PRO A 437 -4.83 -3.12 17.13
N ILE A 438 -4.95 -3.93 18.19
CA ILE A 438 -4.56 -3.59 19.56
C ILE A 438 -3.25 -4.30 19.85
N ASN A 439 -2.21 -3.60 20.26
CA ASN A 439 -0.99 -4.24 20.72
C ASN A 439 -1.11 -4.62 22.20
N VAL A 440 -0.56 -5.77 22.57
CA VAL A 440 -0.36 -6.13 23.96
C VAL A 440 0.89 -5.41 24.47
N GLY A 441 0.86 -4.86 25.69
CA GLY A 441 2.03 -4.25 26.30
C GLY A 441 3.04 -5.29 26.79
N VAL A 442 4.28 -4.88 26.99
CA VAL A 442 5.35 -5.71 27.59
C VAL A 442 5.09 -5.90 29.08
N ASN A 443 4.53 -4.87 29.73
CA ASN A 443 4.36 -4.83 31.17
C ASN A 443 3.00 -5.37 31.61
N LYS A 444 2.91 -5.77 32.88
CA LYS A 444 1.67 -6.12 33.57
C LYS A 444 1.42 -5.16 34.72
N GLN A 445 0.16 -4.73 34.87
CA GLN A 445 -0.27 -3.95 36.00
C GLN A 445 -1.37 -4.73 36.74
N SER A 446 -1.21 -4.92 38.06
CA SER A 446 -2.16 -5.71 38.89
C SER A 446 -2.47 -7.11 38.32
N GLY A 447 -1.44 -7.75 37.70
CA GLY A 447 -1.55 -9.09 37.11
C GLY A 447 -2.03 -9.12 35.66
N TRP A 448 -2.61 -8.05 35.13
CA TRP A 448 -3.11 -7.96 33.76
C TRP A 448 -2.10 -7.28 32.83
N GLN A 449 -1.99 -7.76 31.57
CA GLN A 449 -1.17 -7.15 30.53
C GLN A 449 -1.64 -5.73 30.23
N ASP A 450 -0.70 -4.80 30.07
CA ASP A 450 -1.03 -3.49 29.52
C ASP A 450 -1.56 -3.64 28.08
N LEU A 451 -2.47 -2.78 27.66
CA LEU A 451 -2.96 -2.70 26.28
C LEU A 451 -2.45 -1.41 25.65
N VAL A 452 -1.95 -1.49 24.44
CA VAL A 452 -1.47 -0.31 23.71
C VAL A 452 -2.37 -0.09 22.51
N LEU A 453 -3.02 1.07 22.48
CA LEU A 453 -4.00 1.45 21.49
C LEU A 453 -3.56 2.70 20.73
N PHE A 454 -3.70 2.66 19.41
CA PHE A 454 -3.52 3.86 18.60
C PHE A 454 -4.73 4.78 18.74
N VAL A 455 -4.47 5.99 19.21
CA VAL A 455 -5.49 7.04 19.37
C VAL A 455 -5.28 8.08 18.29
N SER A 456 -6.34 8.41 17.56
CA SER A 456 -6.36 9.50 16.57
C SER A 456 -7.78 10.01 16.38
N GLY A 457 -7.93 11.25 15.92
CA GLY A 457 -9.23 11.88 15.70
C GLY A 457 -9.75 12.67 16.92
N GLY A 458 -10.76 13.50 16.70
CA GLY A 458 -11.37 14.32 17.75
C GLY A 458 -10.45 15.40 18.33
N GLY A 459 -9.39 15.81 17.62
CA GLY A 459 -8.41 16.81 18.09
C GLY A 459 -7.27 16.22 18.93
N ALA A 460 -7.21 14.89 19.10
CA ALA A 460 -6.07 14.24 19.73
C ALA A 460 -4.88 14.16 18.76
N ILE A 461 -3.66 14.39 19.25
CA ILE A 461 -2.44 14.13 18.47
C ILE A 461 -2.32 12.61 18.29
N PRO A 462 -2.25 12.10 17.03
CA PRO A 462 -2.16 10.67 16.78
C PRO A 462 -0.96 10.05 17.49
N ASN A 463 -1.21 9.07 18.35
CA ASN A 463 -0.15 8.38 19.08
C ASN A 463 -0.63 7.03 19.63
N GLN A 464 0.32 6.18 20.04
CA GLN A 464 0.06 4.99 20.83
C GLN A 464 -0.11 5.37 22.31
N HIS A 465 -1.15 4.88 22.93
CA HIS A 465 -1.42 5.12 24.35
C HIS A 465 -1.45 3.80 25.12
N VAL A 466 -0.75 3.76 26.28
CA VAL A 466 -0.71 2.56 27.13
C VAL A 466 -1.81 2.61 28.17
N LEU A 467 -2.71 1.63 28.10
CA LEU A 467 -3.78 1.44 29.08
C LEU A 467 -3.33 0.44 30.12
N LYS A 468 -3.17 0.90 31.36
CA LYS A 468 -2.75 0.11 32.50
C LYS A 468 -3.98 -0.34 33.29
N TYR A 469 -4.04 -1.64 33.61
CA TYR A 469 -5.13 -2.19 34.45
C TYR A 469 -4.99 -1.68 35.86
N ASN A 470 -6.06 -1.11 36.42
CA ASN A 470 -6.02 -0.48 37.76
C ASN A 470 -6.34 -1.43 38.93
N GLY A 471 -6.39 -2.74 38.71
CA GLY A 471 -6.80 -3.76 39.68
C GLY A 471 -8.30 -4.11 39.62
N VAL A 472 -9.09 -3.33 38.88
CA VAL A 472 -10.52 -3.54 38.69
C VAL A 472 -10.91 -3.56 37.23
N LYS A 473 -10.37 -2.63 36.44
CA LYS A 473 -10.67 -2.47 34.99
C LYS A 473 -9.61 -1.65 34.27
N TYR A 474 -9.62 -1.71 32.94
CA TYR A 474 -8.88 -0.78 32.07
C TYR A 474 -9.58 0.60 32.02
N PRO A 475 -8.82 1.68 31.72
CA PRO A 475 -9.38 3.01 31.45
C PRO A 475 -10.43 2.98 30.35
N LEU A 476 -11.53 3.71 30.53
CA LEU A 476 -12.62 3.78 29.55
C LEU A 476 -12.20 4.45 28.24
N ASN A 477 -11.39 5.50 28.34
CA ASN A 477 -10.98 6.33 27.20
C ASN A 477 -9.46 6.29 27.03
N PRO A 478 -8.94 5.67 25.94
CA PRO A 478 -7.51 5.59 25.70
C PRO A 478 -6.83 6.94 25.49
N SER A 479 -7.53 7.97 25.01
CA SER A 479 -6.94 9.29 24.77
C SER A 479 -6.50 10.01 26.06
N THR A 480 -6.95 9.57 27.20
CA THR A 480 -6.54 10.11 28.51
C THR A 480 -5.42 9.32 29.16
N ALA A 481 -5.04 8.19 28.58
CA ALA A 481 -3.94 7.36 29.06
C ALA A 481 -2.58 7.94 28.63
N PRO A 482 -1.47 7.58 29.32
CA PRO A 482 -0.15 8.01 28.91
C PRO A 482 0.20 7.54 27.50
N VAL A 483 1.04 8.31 26.82
CA VAL A 483 1.67 7.88 25.56
C VAL A 483 2.59 6.70 25.87
N ALA A 484 2.50 5.65 25.07
CA ALA A 484 3.31 4.45 25.21
C ALA A 484 4.74 4.71 24.74
N GLY A 485 5.72 4.29 25.52
CA GLY A 485 7.09 4.13 25.05
C GLY A 485 7.19 2.97 24.08
N TYR A 486 8.19 3.03 23.18
CA TYR A 486 8.39 1.95 22.21
C TYR A 486 8.70 0.61 22.89
N ASP A 487 9.42 0.65 24.00
CA ASP A 487 9.76 -0.48 24.88
C ASP A 487 8.57 -1.04 25.65
N GLU A 488 7.45 -0.33 25.71
CA GLU A 488 6.21 -0.82 26.34
C GLU A 488 5.34 -1.66 25.38
N ILE A 489 5.66 -1.73 24.08
CA ILE A 489 4.87 -2.40 23.04
C ILE A 489 5.45 -3.79 22.75
N SER A 490 4.69 -4.84 23.02
CA SER A 490 5.09 -6.19 22.63
C SER A 490 4.76 -6.49 21.16
N PRO A 491 5.35 -7.52 20.56
CA PRO A 491 5.06 -7.92 19.19
C PRO A 491 3.68 -8.59 19.02
N ILE A 492 2.89 -8.74 20.10
CA ILE A 492 1.58 -9.40 20.05
C ILE A 492 0.52 -8.41 19.61
N GLN A 493 -0.23 -8.76 18.57
CA GLN A 493 -1.31 -7.96 18.03
C GLN A 493 -2.66 -8.70 18.09
N LEU A 494 -3.61 -8.13 18.77
CA LEU A 494 -4.99 -8.58 18.84
C LEU A 494 -5.82 -7.86 17.80
N PHE A 495 -6.86 -8.50 17.25
CA PHE A 495 -7.62 -7.98 16.09
C PHE A 495 -6.70 -7.63 14.92
N SER A 496 -5.74 -8.49 14.67
CA SER A 496 -4.62 -8.25 13.72
C SER A 496 -5.06 -8.13 12.26
N ASP A 497 -6.26 -8.60 11.93
CA ASP A 497 -6.87 -8.44 10.60
C ASP A 497 -7.36 -7.01 10.31
N GLY A 498 -7.40 -6.13 11.33
CA GLY A 498 -7.80 -4.73 11.20
C GLY A 498 -9.25 -4.49 10.78
N LEU A 499 -10.05 -5.56 10.66
CA LEU A 499 -11.43 -5.46 10.24
C LEU A 499 -12.32 -4.96 11.39
N THR A 500 -13.27 -4.09 11.06
CA THR A 500 -14.28 -3.61 12.02
C THR A 500 -15.55 -4.49 11.98
N PRO A 501 -16.40 -4.45 13.02
CA PRO A 501 -17.67 -5.17 13.02
C PRO A 501 -18.64 -4.72 11.91
N HIS A 502 -18.49 -3.50 11.36
CA HIS A 502 -19.27 -3.06 10.20
C HIS A 502 -18.89 -3.82 8.94
N GLN A 503 -17.59 -4.09 8.76
CA GLN A 503 -17.05 -4.79 7.58
C GLN A 503 -17.34 -6.29 7.68
N GLN A 504 -17.12 -6.86 8.85
CA GLN A 504 -17.34 -8.28 9.10
C GLN A 504 -17.74 -8.49 10.55
N GLY A 505 -19.01 -8.66 10.83
CA GLY A 505 -19.52 -8.85 12.19
C GLY A 505 -20.75 -9.74 12.23
N ILE A 506 -20.99 -10.32 13.42
CA ILE A 506 -22.20 -11.08 13.76
C ILE A 506 -23.19 -10.10 14.37
N THR A 507 -24.45 -10.19 14.00
CA THR A 507 -25.54 -9.43 14.62
C THR A 507 -26.01 -10.15 15.88
N LEU A 508 -26.13 -9.41 16.99
CA LEU A 508 -26.71 -9.86 18.24
C LEU A 508 -28.23 -10.08 18.14
#